data_29d40396404c2e64330740c642940690
#
_entry.id   29d40396404c2e64330740c642940690
#
_cell.length_a   1.000
_cell.length_b   1.000
_cell.length_c   1.000
_cell.angle_alpha   90.00
_cell.angle_beta   90.00
_cell.angle_gamma   90.00
#
_symmetry.space_group_name_H-M   'P 1'
#
loop_
_entity.id
_entity.type
_entity.pdbx_description
1 polymer ?
#
loop_
_entity_poly.entity_id
_entity_poly.type
_entity_poly.pdbx_seq_one_letter_code
_entity_poly.pdbx_strand_id
1 'polypeptide(L)'
;MAIDNHFLLKKVIQKDQLIAAFCGSTNMPFVFCDPVSFEDQVWIFADEDGFKEFAQRFSGKKIPMRGVAIGKKNYSAFFGSLLPIGITEVVFTENGASAAIPLDQFVKKQDMSNVPEFRRPLENPALQLTGLYLMQEARRQVPNEEKDDFQSLNEEFLVNLARSRFMMPIEVKGGAGNVEQKIRSGQIGFVNLNMKNGDTYRPIFSDSFEFNKFKQKKNFQALTIPFAGLKQAMPKNVKGFILNPSGCSIVINMQLIDQVLKVFPEEVQKGAEETRKIMQAQVETNKGSVKAPVKAPVKAPLASGHSKITKMPGTTDQS
;
A
#
# COMPACT_ATOMS: atom_id res chain seq x y z
N MET A 1 -28.05 -9.52 -18.58
CA MET A 1 -28.83 -8.72 -17.62
C MET A 1 -27.84 -8.12 -16.65
N ALA A 2 -27.75 -6.79 -16.58
CA ALA A 2 -26.95 -6.15 -15.52
C ALA A 2 -27.60 -6.49 -14.17
N ILE A 3 -26.89 -7.18 -13.31
CA ILE A 3 -27.34 -7.45 -11.93
C ILE A 3 -27.49 -6.10 -11.26
N ASP A 4 -28.65 -5.83 -10.62
CA ASP A 4 -28.85 -4.60 -9.85
C ASP A 4 -27.94 -4.65 -8.60
N ASN A 5 -26.71 -4.18 -8.77
CA ASN A 5 -25.71 -4.12 -7.70
C ASN A 5 -26.15 -3.23 -6.53
N HIS A 6 -27.16 -2.37 -6.71
CA HIS A 6 -27.63 -1.47 -5.66
C HIS A 6 -28.29 -2.22 -4.50
N PHE A 7 -29.05 -3.29 -4.79
CA PHE A 7 -29.62 -4.15 -3.75
C PHE A 7 -28.53 -4.87 -2.96
N LEU A 8 -27.56 -5.45 -3.69
CA LEU A 8 -26.42 -6.16 -3.07
C LEU A 8 -25.57 -5.22 -2.22
N LEU A 9 -25.27 -4.03 -2.73
CA LEU A 9 -24.52 -3.02 -1.98
C LEU A 9 -25.22 -2.65 -0.66
N LYS A 10 -26.55 -2.39 -0.71
CA LYS A 10 -27.34 -2.14 0.51
C LYS A 10 -27.25 -3.30 1.50
N LYS A 11 -27.33 -4.53 1.01
CA LYS A 11 -27.23 -5.73 1.85
C LYS A 11 -25.88 -5.82 2.56
N VAL A 12 -24.79 -5.57 1.84
CA VAL A 12 -23.43 -5.57 2.40
C VAL A 12 -23.27 -4.50 3.47
N ILE A 13 -23.64 -3.24 3.19
CA ILE A 13 -23.44 -2.13 4.12
C ILE A 13 -24.38 -2.17 5.34
N GLN A 14 -25.45 -2.94 5.30
CA GLN A 14 -26.36 -3.17 6.43
C GLN A 14 -25.84 -4.19 7.43
N LYS A 15 -24.90 -5.08 7.04
CA LYS A 15 -24.28 -6.04 7.97
C LYS A 15 -23.51 -5.30 9.06
N ASP A 16 -23.56 -5.80 10.29
CA ASP A 16 -22.78 -5.23 11.40
C ASP A 16 -21.31 -5.62 11.31
N GLN A 17 -21.03 -6.76 10.68
CA GLN A 17 -19.70 -7.31 10.47
C GLN A 17 -19.65 -8.09 9.15
N LEU A 18 -18.50 -8.04 8.50
CA LEU A 18 -18.12 -8.88 7.35
C LEU A 18 -16.83 -9.60 7.69
N ILE A 19 -16.62 -10.75 7.07
CA ILE A 19 -15.34 -11.45 7.13
C ILE A 19 -14.61 -11.22 5.81
N ALA A 20 -13.42 -10.67 5.81
CA ALA A 20 -12.60 -10.50 4.62
C ALA A 20 -11.53 -11.60 4.55
N ALA A 21 -11.30 -12.15 3.35
CA ALA A 21 -10.23 -13.11 3.12
C ALA A 21 -8.88 -12.40 3.10
N PHE A 22 -7.95 -12.85 3.94
CA PHE A 22 -6.56 -12.40 4.00
C PHE A 22 -5.62 -13.56 3.72
N CYS A 23 -4.54 -13.29 3.01
CA CYS A 23 -3.45 -14.25 2.87
C CYS A 23 -2.59 -14.24 4.14
N GLY A 24 -2.50 -15.40 4.81
CA GLY A 24 -1.76 -15.52 6.07
C GLY A 24 -0.25 -15.30 5.92
N SER A 25 0.32 -15.57 4.74
CA SER A 25 1.75 -15.38 4.47
C SER A 25 2.14 -13.92 4.20
N THR A 26 1.21 -13.09 3.72
CA THR A 26 1.44 -11.67 3.43
C THR A 26 0.84 -10.75 4.49
N ASN A 27 -0.12 -11.22 5.28
CA ASN A 27 -0.97 -10.42 6.17
C ASN A 27 -1.74 -9.29 5.46
N MET A 28 -1.95 -9.44 4.16
CA MET A 28 -2.70 -8.51 3.32
C MET A 28 -4.00 -9.18 2.83
N PRO A 29 -4.98 -8.43 2.32
CA PRO A 29 -6.12 -9.01 1.64
C PRO A 29 -5.67 -10.03 0.60
N PHE A 30 -6.34 -11.18 0.53
CA PHE A 30 -6.09 -12.16 -0.51
C PHE A 30 -6.61 -11.60 -1.83
N VAL A 31 -5.72 -11.44 -2.80
CA VAL A 31 -6.06 -10.94 -4.13
C VAL A 31 -6.19 -12.10 -5.12
N PHE A 32 -7.18 -12.02 -5.99
CA PHE A 32 -7.47 -13.02 -7.00
C PHE A 32 -7.90 -12.34 -8.30
N CYS A 33 -7.28 -12.72 -9.41
CA CYS A 33 -7.70 -12.28 -10.73
C CYS A 33 -8.77 -13.24 -11.25
N ASP A 34 -9.94 -12.72 -11.59
CA ASP A 34 -11.00 -13.54 -12.20
C ASP A 34 -10.58 -13.94 -13.62
N PRO A 35 -10.55 -15.25 -13.95
CA PRO A 35 -10.05 -15.71 -15.24
C PRO A 35 -10.98 -15.39 -16.43
N VAL A 36 -12.19 -14.87 -16.17
CA VAL A 36 -13.18 -14.55 -17.20
C VAL A 36 -13.27 -13.04 -17.42
N SER A 37 -13.40 -12.27 -16.34
CA SER A 37 -13.50 -10.80 -16.41
C SER A 37 -12.16 -10.10 -16.39
N PHE A 38 -11.09 -10.78 -15.94
CA PHE A 38 -9.76 -10.23 -15.68
C PHE A 38 -9.75 -9.11 -14.63
N GLU A 39 -10.79 -9.07 -13.79
CA GLU A 39 -10.87 -8.09 -12.69
C GLU A 39 -10.11 -8.61 -11.46
N ASP A 40 -9.43 -7.66 -10.79
CA ASP A 40 -8.68 -7.94 -9.57
C ASP A 40 -9.60 -7.84 -8.36
N GLN A 41 -9.81 -8.97 -7.70
CA GLN A 41 -10.85 -9.18 -6.72
C GLN A 41 -10.31 -9.38 -5.30
N VAL A 42 -11.08 -8.87 -4.33
CA VAL A 42 -11.00 -9.23 -2.91
C VAL A 42 -12.33 -9.83 -2.46
N TRP A 43 -12.27 -10.89 -1.66
CA TRP A 43 -13.44 -11.64 -1.22
C TRP A 43 -13.85 -11.29 0.21
N ILE A 44 -15.15 -11.05 0.39
CA ILE A 44 -15.79 -10.80 1.68
C ILE A 44 -17.00 -11.72 1.87
N PHE A 45 -17.29 -12.08 3.10
CA PHE A 45 -18.30 -13.07 3.46
C PHE A 45 -19.23 -12.50 4.53
N ALA A 46 -20.50 -12.93 4.45
CA ALA A 46 -21.51 -12.59 5.45
C ALA A 46 -21.20 -13.20 6.83
N ASP A 47 -20.53 -14.36 6.84
CA ASP A 47 -20.24 -15.18 8.02
C ASP A 47 -18.94 -15.97 7.87
N GLU A 48 -18.53 -16.64 8.96
CA GLU A 48 -17.32 -17.46 8.97
C GLU A 48 -17.43 -18.74 8.14
N ASP A 49 -18.61 -19.30 7.99
CA ASP A 49 -18.78 -20.59 7.32
C ASP A 49 -18.59 -20.41 5.80
N GLY A 50 -19.11 -19.34 5.20
CA GLY A 50 -18.81 -18.97 3.83
C GLY A 50 -17.31 -18.71 3.59
N PHE A 51 -16.63 -18.10 4.56
CA PHE A 51 -15.17 -17.95 4.48
C PHE A 51 -14.45 -19.31 4.56
N LYS A 52 -14.86 -20.23 5.45
CA LYS A 52 -14.24 -21.55 5.58
C LYS A 52 -14.37 -22.37 4.30
N GLU A 53 -15.55 -22.38 3.68
CA GLU A 53 -15.77 -23.03 2.37
C GLU A 53 -14.83 -22.46 1.29
N PHE A 54 -14.72 -21.13 1.23
CA PHE A 54 -13.82 -20.48 0.30
C PHE A 54 -12.37 -20.88 0.56
N ALA A 55 -11.88 -20.77 1.80
CA ALA A 55 -10.52 -21.12 2.19
C ALA A 55 -10.17 -22.58 1.88
N GLN A 56 -11.15 -23.49 2.02
CA GLN A 56 -10.97 -24.91 1.72
C GLN A 56 -10.62 -25.16 0.24
N ARG A 57 -11.14 -24.34 -0.70
CA ARG A 57 -10.81 -24.46 -2.15
C ARG A 57 -9.32 -24.23 -2.41
N PHE A 58 -8.63 -23.47 -1.55
CA PHE A 58 -7.22 -23.15 -1.68
C PHE A 58 -6.31 -24.00 -0.78
N SER A 59 -6.89 -24.87 0.05
CA SER A 59 -6.12 -25.74 0.96
C SER A 59 -5.20 -26.70 0.20
N GLY A 60 -5.66 -27.25 -0.93
CA GLY A 60 -4.86 -28.09 -1.82
C GLY A 60 -3.65 -27.35 -2.44
N LYS A 61 -3.78 -26.06 -2.66
CA LYS A 61 -2.67 -25.18 -3.14
C LYS A 61 -1.75 -24.71 -2.02
N LYS A 62 -1.98 -25.11 -0.76
CA LYS A 62 -1.23 -24.69 0.44
C LYS A 62 -1.12 -23.16 0.57
N ILE A 63 -2.17 -22.43 0.19
CA ILE A 63 -2.27 -20.99 0.42
C ILE A 63 -2.89 -20.79 1.80
N PRO A 64 -2.13 -20.26 2.78
CA PRO A 64 -2.67 -20.02 4.12
C PRO A 64 -3.66 -18.86 4.09
N MET A 65 -4.93 -19.12 4.36
CA MET A 65 -5.96 -18.10 4.44
C MET A 65 -6.38 -17.82 5.87
N ARG A 66 -6.76 -16.57 6.13
CA ARG A 66 -7.28 -16.11 7.40
C ARG A 66 -8.49 -15.21 7.17
N GLY A 67 -9.60 -15.52 7.84
CA GLY A 67 -10.75 -14.62 7.93
C GLY A 67 -10.45 -13.47 8.89
N VAL A 68 -10.65 -12.24 8.43
CA VAL A 68 -10.50 -11.03 9.24
C VAL A 68 -11.86 -10.36 9.37
N ALA A 69 -12.33 -10.24 10.61
CA ALA A 69 -13.59 -9.57 10.92
C ALA A 69 -13.46 -8.05 10.72
N ILE A 70 -14.28 -7.51 9.84
CA ILE A 70 -14.39 -6.08 9.56
C ILE A 70 -15.72 -5.58 10.11
N GLY A 71 -15.71 -4.87 11.23
CA GLY A 71 -16.92 -4.28 11.80
C GLY A 71 -17.38 -3.08 10.96
N LYS A 72 -18.67 -2.83 10.95
CA LYS A 72 -19.36 -1.78 10.14
C LYS A 72 -18.68 -0.40 10.22
N LYS A 73 -18.23 0.01 11.39
CA LYS A 73 -17.50 1.28 11.60
C LYS A 73 -16.19 1.39 10.82
N ASN A 74 -15.62 0.27 10.38
CA ASN A 74 -14.35 0.19 9.66
C ASN A 74 -14.53 -0.03 8.15
N TYR A 75 -15.76 -0.12 7.63
CA TYR A 75 -16.01 -0.41 6.21
C TYR A 75 -15.35 0.61 5.29
N SER A 76 -15.56 1.90 5.55
CA SER A 76 -14.95 2.97 4.74
C SER A 76 -13.42 2.89 4.73
N ALA A 77 -12.80 2.59 5.87
CA ALA A 77 -11.35 2.44 5.96
C ALA A 77 -10.87 1.19 5.23
N PHE A 78 -11.59 0.06 5.35
CA PHE A 78 -11.26 -1.18 4.67
C PHE A 78 -11.36 -1.04 3.15
N PHE A 79 -12.52 -0.64 2.63
CA PHE A 79 -12.71 -0.48 1.19
C PHE A 79 -11.80 0.61 0.61
N GLY A 80 -11.61 1.73 1.34
CA GLY A 80 -10.65 2.77 0.96
C GLY A 80 -9.20 2.28 0.87
N SER A 81 -8.82 1.29 1.69
CA SER A 81 -7.48 0.69 1.65
C SER A 81 -7.22 -0.21 0.44
N LEU A 82 -8.27 -0.62 -0.28
CA LEU A 82 -8.16 -1.44 -1.48
C LEU A 82 -7.82 -0.61 -2.74
N LEU A 83 -8.19 0.68 -2.76
CA LEU A 83 -7.90 1.58 -3.89
C LEU A 83 -6.40 1.69 -4.23
N PRO A 84 -5.50 1.99 -3.26
CA PRO A 84 -4.07 2.09 -3.56
C PRO A 84 -3.43 0.76 -3.93
N ILE A 85 -4.09 -0.38 -3.63
CA ILE A 85 -3.64 -1.72 -4.02
C ILE A 85 -3.94 -1.99 -5.51
N GLY A 86 -4.93 -1.31 -6.08
CA GLY A 86 -5.36 -1.52 -7.47
C GLY A 86 -6.52 -2.51 -7.61
N ILE A 87 -7.20 -2.84 -6.51
CA ILE A 87 -8.40 -3.71 -6.56
C ILE A 87 -9.52 -3.00 -7.31
N THR A 88 -10.20 -3.75 -8.19
CA THR A 88 -11.31 -3.25 -9.01
C THR A 88 -12.66 -3.76 -8.54
N GLU A 89 -12.71 -4.97 -7.96
CA GLU A 89 -13.94 -5.61 -7.52
C GLU A 89 -13.86 -6.19 -6.10
N VAL A 90 -15.02 -6.22 -5.46
CA VAL A 90 -15.24 -6.93 -4.19
C VAL A 90 -16.29 -8.01 -4.42
N VAL A 91 -15.92 -9.27 -4.19
CA VAL A 91 -16.87 -10.39 -4.28
C VAL A 91 -17.49 -10.64 -2.92
N PHE A 92 -18.79 -10.42 -2.81
CA PHE A 92 -19.56 -10.72 -1.60
C PHE A 92 -20.19 -12.10 -1.70
N THR A 93 -19.99 -12.92 -0.68
CA THR A 93 -20.54 -14.27 -0.57
C THR A 93 -21.46 -14.40 0.63
N GLU A 94 -22.64 -14.94 0.42
CA GLU A 94 -23.63 -15.24 1.44
C GLU A 94 -24.49 -16.46 1.03
N ASN A 95 -24.73 -17.40 1.95
CA ASN A 95 -25.54 -18.61 1.72
C ASN A 95 -25.10 -19.40 0.46
N GLY A 96 -23.79 -19.51 0.22
CA GLY A 96 -23.25 -20.23 -0.95
C GLY A 96 -23.35 -19.47 -2.28
N ALA A 97 -24.00 -18.30 -2.33
CA ALA A 97 -24.07 -17.46 -3.53
C ALA A 97 -23.03 -16.34 -3.44
N SER A 98 -22.35 -16.08 -4.56
CA SER A 98 -21.35 -15.00 -4.69
C SER A 98 -21.75 -14.01 -5.77
N ALA A 99 -21.47 -12.72 -5.52
CA ALA A 99 -21.68 -11.67 -6.49
C ALA A 99 -20.54 -10.65 -6.44
N ALA A 100 -20.03 -10.27 -7.60
CA ALA A 100 -19.02 -9.24 -7.76
C ALA A 100 -19.66 -7.86 -7.76
N ILE A 101 -19.08 -6.93 -7.01
CA ILE A 101 -19.51 -5.53 -6.89
C ILE A 101 -18.30 -4.66 -7.18
N PRO A 102 -18.36 -3.75 -8.17
CA PRO A 102 -17.28 -2.82 -8.43
C PRO A 102 -16.89 -2.03 -7.18
N LEU A 103 -15.58 -1.90 -6.92
CA LEU A 103 -15.08 -1.22 -5.71
C LEU A 103 -15.52 0.23 -5.61
N ASP A 104 -15.72 0.92 -6.75
CA ASP A 104 -16.17 2.30 -6.82
C ASP A 104 -17.61 2.51 -6.29
N GLN A 105 -18.39 1.45 -6.11
CA GLN A 105 -19.68 1.50 -5.45
C GLN A 105 -19.57 1.57 -3.92
N PHE A 106 -18.48 1.07 -3.33
CA PHE A 106 -18.21 1.15 -1.89
C PHE A 106 -17.47 2.43 -1.51
N VAL A 107 -16.53 2.85 -2.35
CA VAL A 107 -15.67 3.99 -2.09
C VAL A 107 -15.32 4.68 -3.41
N LYS A 108 -15.48 6.00 -3.45
CA LYS A 108 -15.11 6.78 -4.63
C LYS A 108 -13.68 7.27 -4.50
N LYS A 109 -12.88 7.06 -5.54
CA LYS A 109 -11.59 7.72 -5.67
C LYS A 109 -11.81 9.22 -5.81
N GLN A 110 -11.05 10.00 -5.05
CA GLN A 110 -11.11 11.46 -5.15
C GLN A 110 -10.65 11.88 -6.55
N ASP A 111 -11.44 12.73 -7.23
CA ASP A 111 -11.02 13.32 -8.50
C ASP A 111 -9.89 14.31 -8.26
N MET A 112 -8.72 13.97 -8.79
CA MET A 112 -7.50 14.79 -8.73
C MET A 112 -7.14 15.40 -10.10
N SER A 113 -8.04 15.35 -11.08
CA SER A 113 -7.77 15.85 -12.45
C SER A 113 -7.31 17.30 -12.47
N ASN A 114 -7.93 18.15 -11.63
CA ASN A 114 -7.62 19.57 -11.49
C ASN A 114 -6.45 19.87 -10.52
N VAL A 115 -5.86 18.85 -9.89
CA VAL A 115 -4.72 19.02 -8.99
C VAL A 115 -3.43 18.78 -9.78
N PRO A 116 -2.46 19.72 -9.75
CA PRO A 116 -1.16 19.50 -10.39
C PRO A 116 -0.51 18.22 -9.89
N GLU A 117 0.13 17.47 -10.78
CA GLU A 117 0.65 16.12 -10.48
C GLU A 117 1.61 16.10 -9.29
N PHE A 118 2.47 17.10 -9.14
CA PHE A 118 3.40 17.21 -8.01
C PHE A 118 2.72 17.42 -6.65
N ARG A 119 1.41 17.74 -6.62
CA ARG A 119 0.59 17.87 -5.40
C ARG A 119 -0.29 16.65 -5.15
N ARG A 120 -0.41 15.76 -6.12
CA ARG A 120 -1.18 14.53 -5.95
C ARG A 120 -0.45 13.59 -4.99
N PRO A 121 -1.18 12.80 -4.19
CA PRO A 121 -0.58 11.71 -3.44
C PRO A 121 0.19 10.76 -4.37
N LEU A 122 1.36 10.30 -3.96
CA LEU A 122 2.05 9.24 -4.67
C LEU A 122 1.23 7.96 -4.58
N GLU A 123 1.02 7.31 -5.71
CA GLU A 123 0.33 6.03 -5.84
C GLU A 123 1.09 5.14 -6.83
N ASN A 124 1.18 3.83 -6.53
CA ASN A 124 1.72 2.80 -7.42
C ASN A 124 0.82 1.55 -7.33
N PRO A 125 -0.44 1.61 -7.78
CA PRO A 125 -1.37 0.49 -7.62
C PRO A 125 -0.89 -0.76 -8.36
N ALA A 126 -0.38 -0.65 -9.58
CA ALA A 126 0.17 -1.79 -10.32
C ALA A 126 1.34 -2.46 -9.59
N LEU A 127 2.26 -1.69 -8.98
CA LEU A 127 3.34 -2.25 -8.18
C LEU A 127 2.82 -2.99 -6.94
N GLN A 128 1.83 -2.43 -6.24
CA GLN A 128 1.27 -3.07 -5.06
C GLN A 128 0.55 -4.37 -5.41
N LEU A 129 -0.28 -4.35 -6.44
CA LEU A 129 -1.06 -5.49 -6.88
C LEU A 129 -0.15 -6.65 -7.33
N THR A 130 0.79 -6.38 -8.25
CA THR A 130 1.73 -7.39 -8.73
C THR A 130 2.65 -7.90 -7.62
N GLY A 131 3.04 -7.01 -6.69
CA GLY A 131 3.77 -7.40 -5.49
C GLY A 131 2.99 -8.34 -4.58
N LEU A 132 1.66 -8.15 -4.44
CA LEU A 132 0.81 -9.05 -3.67
C LEU A 132 0.65 -10.41 -4.34
N TYR A 133 0.39 -10.45 -5.65
CA TYR A 133 0.35 -11.71 -6.40
C TYR A 133 1.65 -12.48 -6.28
N LEU A 134 2.78 -11.82 -6.54
CA LEU A 134 4.09 -12.44 -6.42
C LEU A 134 4.35 -12.97 -5.01
N MET A 135 4.05 -12.20 -3.96
CA MET A 135 4.32 -12.61 -2.58
C MET A 135 3.34 -13.67 -2.06
N GLN A 136 2.10 -13.67 -2.52
CA GLN A 136 1.17 -14.78 -2.25
C GLN A 136 1.74 -16.09 -2.76
N GLU A 137 2.28 -16.09 -3.97
CA GLU A 137 2.85 -17.28 -4.60
C GLU A 137 4.25 -17.62 -4.04
N ALA A 138 5.14 -16.62 -3.93
CA ALA A 138 6.50 -16.82 -3.44
C ALA A 138 6.57 -17.43 -2.03
N ARG A 139 5.62 -17.06 -1.16
CA ARG A 139 5.57 -17.49 0.24
C ARG A 139 4.73 -18.75 0.48
N ARG A 140 4.20 -19.37 -0.56
CA ARG A 140 3.61 -20.71 -0.46
C ARG A 140 4.67 -21.71 -0.02
N GLN A 141 4.31 -22.60 0.90
CA GLN A 141 5.20 -23.66 1.41
C GLN A 141 5.13 -24.89 0.48
N VAL A 142 5.58 -24.69 -0.76
CA VAL A 142 5.65 -25.70 -1.81
C VAL A 142 7.00 -25.62 -2.53
N PRO A 143 7.49 -26.71 -3.18
CA PRO A 143 8.61 -26.67 -4.10
C PRO A 143 8.41 -25.59 -5.19
N ASN A 144 9.52 -25.08 -5.74
CA ASN A 144 9.41 -24.03 -6.76
C ASN A 144 8.70 -24.51 -8.04
N GLU A 145 8.78 -25.79 -8.35
CA GLU A 145 8.16 -26.44 -9.51
C GLU A 145 6.63 -26.51 -9.37
N GLU A 146 6.12 -26.40 -8.14
CA GLU A 146 4.68 -26.40 -7.84
C GLU A 146 4.09 -24.97 -7.72
N LYS A 147 4.90 -23.93 -7.95
CA LYS A 147 4.44 -22.55 -7.93
C LYS A 147 3.79 -22.18 -9.25
N ASP A 148 2.56 -21.70 -9.16
CA ASP A 148 1.79 -21.29 -10.32
C ASP A 148 2.34 -19.96 -10.88
N ASP A 149 2.66 -19.91 -12.18
CA ASP A 149 3.06 -18.70 -12.94
C ASP A 149 4.11 -17.78 -12.27
N PHE A 150 4.94 -18.33 -11.35
CA PHE A 150 5.88 -17.55 -10.54
C PHE A 150 6.81 -16.68 -11.37
N GLN A 151 7.26 -17.16 -12.53
CA GLN A 151 8.17 -16.42 -13.40
C GLN A 151 7.46 -15.20 -14.00
N SER A 152 6.24 -15.36 -14.52
CA SER A 152 5.44 -14.26 -15.10
C SER A 152 5.10 -13.23 -14.05
N LEU A 153 4.67 -13.65 -12.85
CA LEU A 153 4.37 -12.77 -11.72
C LEU A 153 5.61 -11.98 -11.28
N ASN A 154 6.78 -12.62 -11.27
CA ASN A 154 8.04 -11.95 -10.93
C ASN A 154 8.43 -10.92 -12.00
N GLU A 155 8.31 -11.24 -13.28
CA GLU A 155 8.63 -10.33 -14.37
C GLU A 155 7.72 -9.10 -14.35
N GLU A 156 6.42 -9.30 -14.19
CA GLU A 156 5.44 -8.22 -14.10
C GLU A 156 5.71 -7.29 -12.91
N PHE A 157 6.01 -7.87 -11.73
CA PHE A 157 6.44 -7.11 -10.56
C PHE A 157 7.70 -6.29 -10.84
N LEU A 158 8.72 -6.86 -11.48
CA LEU A 158 9.98 -6.16 -11.77
C LEU A 158 9.80 -5.01 -12.76
N VAL A 159 8.93 -5.15 -13.77
CA VAL A 159 8.56 -4.07 -14.70
C VAL A 159 7.91 -2.92 -13.95
N ASN A 160 6.92 -3.21 -13.09
CA ASN A 160 6.25 -2.20 -12.29
C ASN A 160 7.19 -1.56 -11.26
N LEU A 161 8.10 -2.34 -10.67
CA LEU A 161 9.15 -1.83 -9.78
C LEU A 161 10.08 -0.83 -10.48
N ALA A 162 10.50 -1.15 -11.72
CA ALA A 162 11.40 -0.32 -12.53
C ALA A 162 10.81 1.06 -12.83
N ARG A 163 9.50 1.14 -13.09
CA ARG A 163 8.78 2.39 -13.39
C ARG A 163 8.47 3.23 -12.16
N SER A 164 8.51 2.62 -10.97
CA SER A 164 7.93 3.21 -9.76
C SER A 164 8.78 4.32 -9.16
N ARG A 165 8.08 5.19 -8.44
CA ARG A 165 8.62 6.17 -7.50
C ARG A 165 8.28 5.72 -6.08
N PHE A 166 9.12 6.07 -5.13
CA PHE A 166 8.96 5.66 -3.73
C PHE A 166 9.02 6.86 -2.81
N MET A 167 8.30 6.78 -1.71
CA MET A 167 8.46 7.71 -0.58
C MET A 167 9.47 7.11 0.39
N MET A 168 10.54 7.85 0.68
CA MET A 168 11.53 7.50 1.69
C MET A 168 11.38 8.41 2.90
N PRO A 169 11.23 7.88 4.12
CA PRO A 169 11.08 8.69 5.32
C PRO A 169 12.40 9.35 5.69
N ILE A 170 12.32 10.64 6.00
CA ILE A 170 13.45 11.45 6.45
C ILE A 170 13.08 12.19 7.74
N GLU A 171 14.05 12.32 8.62
CA GLU A 171 14.02 13.21 9.78
C GLU A 171 14.71 14.51 9.42
N VAL A 172 13.99 15.63 9.51
CA VAL A 172 14.54 16.94 9.20
C VAL A 172 14.94 17.62 10.51
N LYS A 173 16.23 17.87 10.70
CA LYS A 173 16.77 18.59 11.83
C LYS A 173 16.78 20.10 11.53
N GLY A 174 16.37 20.92 12.53
CA GLY A 174 16.35 22.38 12.40
C GLY A 174 15.08 22.96 11.78
N GLY A 175 14.88 24.28 11.95
CA GLY A 175 13.68 25.04 11.60
C GLY A 175 13.28 25.05 10.12
N ALA A 176 12.44 26.02 9.71
CA ALA A 176 11.93 26.16 8.34
C ALA A 176 13.08 26.25 7.30
N GLY A 177 12.94 25.57 6.17
CA GLY A 177 13.88 25.56 5.06
C GLY A 177 13.52 24.52 4.02
N ASN A 178 14.00 24.72 2.78
CA ASN A 178 13.77 23.79 1.67
C ASN A 178 14.49 22.45 1.95
N VAL A 179 13.82 21.33 1.69
CA VAL A 179 14.35 19.97 1.87
C VAL A 179 15.67 19.79 1.12
N GLU A 180 15.80 20.30 -0.11
CA GLU A 180 17.03 20.21 -0.90
C GLU A 180 18.23 20.92 -0.24
N GLN A 181 18.03 22.10 0.35
CA GLN A 181 19.07 22.80 1.08
C GLN A 181 19.51 22.03 2.32
N LYS A 182 18.55 21.39 3.02
CA LYS A 182 18.79 20.57 4.20
C LYS A 182 19.50 19.25 3.87
N ILE A 183 19.23 18.66 2.70
CA ILE A 183 20.00 17.51 2.19
C ILE A 183 21.48 17.91 2.01
N ARG A 184 21.73 19.04 1.34
CA ARG A 184 23.10 19.52 1.06
C ARG A 184 23.86 19.92 2.32
N SER A 185 23.16 20.40 3.34
CA SER A 185 23.76 20.82 4.62
C SER A 185 23.90 19.68 5.65
N GLY A 186 23.55 18.44 5.30
CA GLY A 186 23.61 17.30 6.22
C GLY A 186 22.59 17.35 7.38
N GLN A 187 21.58 18.20 7.27
CA GLN A 187 20.52 18.36 8.29
C GLN A 187 19.38 17.34 8.15
N ILE A 188 19.57 16.32 7.32
CA ILE A 188 18.62 15.23 7.12
C ILE A 188 19.15 13.93 7.71
N GLY A 189 18.35 13.31 8.56
CA GLY A 189 18.52 11.93 9.00
C GLY A 189 17.69 10.99 8.14
N PHE A 190 18.28 9.89 7.75
CA PHE A 190 17.54 8.79 7.10
C PHE A 190 17.10 7.76 8.12
N VAL A 191 15.88 7.28 7.99
CA VAL A 191 15.33 6.25 8.86
C VAL A 191 15.83 4.88 8.41
N ASN A 192 16.28 4.08 9.37
CA ASN A 192 16.69 2.70 9.12
C ASN A 192 15.90 1.74 10.03
N LEU A 193 15.70 0.52 9.56
CA LEU A 193 15.09 -0.60 10.26
C LEU A 193 16.18 -1.62 10.61
N ASN A 194 16.37 -1.88 11.89
CA ASN A 194 17.29 -2.92 12.36
C ASN A 194 16.50 -4.22 12.55
N MET A 195 16.92 -5.26 11.85
CA MET A 195 16.32 -6.59 11.93
C MET A 195 16.93 -7.37 13.12
N LYS A 196 16.24 -8.42 13.57
CA LYS A 196 16.68 -9.26 14.70
C LYS A 196 18.03 -9.95 14.45
N ASN A 197 18.36 -10.20 13.18
CA ASN A 197 19.63 -10.80 12.77
C ASN A 197 20.80 -9.81 12.68
N GLY A 198 20.58 -8.54 13.06
CA GLY A 198 21.58 -7.47 13.00
C GLY A 198 21.65 -6.75 11.65
N ASP A 199 20.95 -7.20 10.62
CA ASP A 199 20.90 -6.52 9.33
C ASP A 199 20.12 -5.21 9.43
N THR A 200 20.56 -4.22 8.67
CA THR A 200 19.90 -2.91 8.59
C THR A 200 19.35 -2.69 7.20
N TYR A 201 18.09 -2.25 7.12
CA TYR A 201 17.40 -1.91 5.88
C TYR A 201 16.84 -0.50 5.95
N ARG A 202 16.62 0.12 4.79
CA ARG A 202 15.94 1.41 4.68
C ARG A 202 14.51 1.23 4.23
N PRO A 203 13.49 1.72 4.95
CA PRO A 203 12.10 1.62 4.51
C PRO A 203 11.85 2.54 3.32
N ILE A 204 11.09 2.04 2.34
CA ILE A 204 10.51 2.81 1.24
C ILE A 204 9.03 2.41 1.09
N PHE A 205 8.24 3.31 0.53
CA PHE A 205 6.80 3.13 0.43
C PHE A 205 6.31 3.37 -0.99
N SER A 206 5.43 2.52 -1.45
CA SER A 206 4.80 2.62 -2.77
C SER A 206 3.85 3.81 -2.89
N ASP A 207 3.30 4.28 -1.77
CA ASP A 207 2.25 5.30 -1.75
C ASP A 207 2.11 5.97 -0.38
N SER A 208 1.28 7.02 -0.38
CA SER A 208 1.02 7.81 0.82
C SER A 208 0.28 7.03 1.92
N PHE A 209 -0.51 6.02 1.57
CA PHE A 209 -1.26 5.21 2.55
C PHE A 209 -0.31 4.32 3.35
N GLU A 210 0.60 3.60 2.67
CA GLU A 210 1.63 2.79 3.32
C GLU A 210 2.60 3.64 4.15
N PHE A 211 3.01 4.80 3.62
CA PHE A 211 3.82 5.75 4.36
C PHE A 211 3.14 6.25 5.63
N ASN A 212 1.84 6.57 5.58
CA ASN A 212 1.10 7.04 6.74
C ASN A 212 0.93 5.97 7.82
N LYS A 213 0.79 4.69 7.46
CA LYS A 213 0.80 3.58 8.43
C LYS A 213 2.11 3.58 9.25
N PHE A 214 3.23 3.82 8.60
CA PHE A 214 4.54 3.86 9.23
C PHE A 214 4.75 5.12 10.07
N LYS A 215 4.26 6.27 9.59
CA LYS A 215 4.44 7.59 10.21
C LYS A 215 3.71 7.76 11.55
N GLN A 216 2.74 6.91 11.91
CA GLN A 216 1.83 7.10 13.06
C GLN A 216 2.51 7.42 14.39
N LYS A 217 3.79 7.07 14.57
CA LYS A 217 4.53 7.27 15.84
C LYS A 217 5.57 8.38 15.81
N LYS A 218 5.90 8.96 14.63
CA LYS A 218 6.97 9.97 14.48
C LYS A 218 6.65 10.94 13.33
N ASN A 219 7.10 12.17 13.45
CA ASN A 219 6.86 13.21 12.45
C ASN A 219 7.88 13.15 11.30
N PHE A 220 7.86 12.07 10.51
CA PHE A 220 8.70 11.96 9.32
C PHE A 220 8.17 12.80 8.16
N GLN A 221 9.08 13.35 7.37
CA GLN A 221 8.78 13.87 6.04
C GLN A 221 9.10 12.79 5.01
N ALA A 222 8.53 12.93 3.81
CA ALA A 222 8.80 12.02 2.70
C ALA A 222 9.71 12.68 1.67
N LEU A 223 10.75 11.96 1.28
CA LEU A 223 11.54 12.25 0.08
C LEU A 223 11.08 11.31 -1.03
N THR A 224 10.63 11.85 -2.15
CA THR A 224 10.27 11.02 -3.33
C THR A 224 11.52 10.69 -4.14
N ILE A 225 11.70 9.41 -4.46
CA ILE A 225 12.83 8.90 -5.22
C ILE A 225 12.35 7.93 -6.30
N PRO A 226 12.78 8.05 -7.59
CA PRO A 226 12.52 7.03 -8.60
C PRO A 226 13.39 5.79 -8.37
N PHE A 227 13.00 4.65 -8.93
CA PHE A 227 13.79 3.41 -8.85
C PHE A 227 15.25 3.64 -9.26
N ALA A 228 15.50 4.37 -10.34
CA ALA A 228 16.83 4.72 -10.82
C ALA A 228 17.76 5.34 -9.75
N GLY A 229 17.18 6.03 -8.77
CA GLY A 229 17.92 6.68 -7.69
C GLY A 229 18.24 5.77 -6.50
N LEU A 230 17.61 4.60 -6.39
CA LEU A 230 17.76 3.71 -5.23
C LEU A 230 19.20 3.27 -5.02
N LYS A 231 19.92 2.90 -6.09
CA LYS A 231 21.32 2.48 -5.99
C LYS A 231 22.21 3.55 -5.35
N GLN A 232 22.03 4.80 -5.73
CA GLN A 232 22.79 5.94 -5.20
C GLN A 232 22.36 6.30 -3.76
N ALA A 233 21.10 6.06 -3.42
CA ALA A 233 20.56 6.33 -2.09
C ALA A 233 20.89 5.23 -1.06
N MET A 234 21.56 4.15 -1.46
CA MET A 234 21.91 3.05 -0.58
C MET A 234 23.27 3.29 0.09
N PRO A 235 23.34 3.50 1.41
CA PRO A 235 24.60 3.62 2.11
C PRO A 235 25.29 2.26 2.28
N LYS A 236 26.62 2.27 2.48
CA LYS A 236 27.44 1.06 2.58
C LYS A 236 27.05 0.10 3.72
N ASN A 237 26.45 0.64 4.79
CA ASN A 237 26.07 -0.14 5.98
C ASN A 237 24.61 -0.65 5.95
N VAL A 238 23.91 -0.53 4.81
CA VAL A 238 22.52 -0.98 4.64
C VAL A 238 22.48 -2.11 3.62
N LYS A 239 21.77 -3.18 3.92
CA LYS A 239 21.65 -4.38 3.07
C LYS A 239 20.71 -4.18 1.87
N GLY A 240 19.83 -3.18 1.94
CA GLY A 240 18.81 -2.92 0.93
C GLY A 240 17.68 -2.05 1.45
N PHE A 241 16.59 -2.08 0.71
CA PHE A 241 15.35 -1.42 1.09
C PHE A 241 14.30 -2.46 1.47
N ILE A 242 13.35 -2.07 2.33
CA ILE A 242 12.11 -2.81 2.54
C ILE A 242 10.98 -1.96 2.02
N LEU A 243 10.31 -2.44 0.98
CA LEU A 243 9.11 -1.84 0.42
C LEU A 243 7.92 -2.20 1.30
N ASN A 244 7.17 -1.18 1.74
CA ASN A 244 5.96 -1.31 2.55
C ASN A 244 6.14 -2.22 3.79
N PRO A 245 7.01 -1.86 4.75
CA PRO A 245 7.33 -2.73 5.90
C PRO A 245 6.12 -3.05 6.80
N SER A 246 5.08 -2.21 6.80
CA SER A 246 3.81 -2.46 7.51
C SER A 246 2.75 -3.15 6.64
N GLY A 247 3.03 -3.37 5.37
CA GLY A 247 2.19 -4.07 4.39
C GLY A 247 2.79 -5.42 4.01
N CYS A 248 2.95 -5.65 2.69
CA CYS A 248 3.48 -6.91 2.16
C CYS A 248 4.96 -7.17 2.49
N SER A 249 5.73 -6.15 2.83
CA SER A 249 7.14 -6.23 3.27
C SER A 249 8.04 -6.97 2.27
N ILE A 250 8.41 -6.30 1.18
CA ILE A 250 9.25 -6.88 0.11
C ILE A 250 10.67 -6.33 0.23
N VAL A 251 11.66 -7.23 0.27
CA VAL A 251 13.08 -6.85 0.33
C VAL A 251 13.59 -6.54 -1.08
N ILE A 252 14.20 -5.36 -1.24
CA ILE A 252 14.86 -4.90 -2.47
C ILE A 252 16.33 -4.71 -2.15
N ASN A 253 17.14 -5.76 -2.41
CA ASN A 253 18.58 -5.74 -2.19
C ASN A 253 19.33 -5.19 -3.41
N MET A 254 20.66 -5.03 -3.29
CA MET A 254 21.49 -4.52 -4.37
C MET A 254 21.46 -5.41 -5.62
N GLN A 255 21.43 -6.73 -5.44
CA GLN A 255 21.40 -7.67 -6.56
C GLN A 255 20.12 -7.49 -7.39
N LEU A 256 18.97 -7.33 -6.73
CA LEU A 256 17.70 -7.08 -7.40
C LEU A 256 17.73 -5.72 -8.12
N ILE A 257 18.28 -4.67 -7.50
CA ILE A 257 18.43 -3.36 -8.15
C ILE A 257 19.29 -3.47 -9.41
N ASP A 258 20.44 -4.13 -9.33
CA ASP A 258 21.34 -4.30 -10.48
C ASP A 258 20.69 -5.15 -11.59
N GLN A 259 19.94 -6.18 -11.22
CA GLN A 259 19.16 -7.00 -12.17
C GLN A 259 18.13 -6.14 -12.91
N VAL A 260 17.32 -5.35 -12.20
CA VAL A 260 16.28 -4.50 -12.81
C VAL A 260 16.90 -3.45 -13.71
N LEU A 261 17.97 -2.77 -13.27
CA LEU A 261 18.68 -1.79 -14.08
C LEU A 261 19.24 -2.38 -15.38
N LYS A 262 19.64 -3.64 -15.37
CA LYS A 262 20.20 -4.36 -16.53
C LYS A 262 19.11 -4.89 -17.46
N VAL A 263 18.03 -5.45 -16.91
CA VAL A 263 17.01 -6.17 -17.71
C VAL A 263 15.92 -5.21 -18.22
N PHE A 264 15.58 -4.17 -17.45
CA PHE A 264 14.50 -3.23 -17.79
C PHE A 264 14.97 -1.77 -17.88
N PRO A 265 16.05 -1.45 -18.64
CA PRO A 265 16.63 -0.10 -18.67
C PRO A 265 15.64 0.95 -19.20
N GLU A 266 14.82 0.58 -20.20
CA GLU A 266 13.81 1.50 -20.77
C GLU A 266 12.73 1.86 -19.75
N GLU A 267 12.26 0.91 -18.96
CA GLU A 267 11.24 1.13 -17.93
C GLU A 267 11.78 1.99 -16.79
N VAL A 268 13.03 1.75 -16.39
CA VAL A 268 13.74 2.59 -15.41
C VAL A 268 13.88 4.02 -15.91
N GLN A 269 14.22 4.20 -17.20
CA GLN A 269 14.34 5.52 -17.81
C GLN A 269 12.97 6.24 -17.87
N LYS A 270 11.89 5.55 -18.27
CA LYS A 270 10.53 6.11 -18.28
C LYS A 270 10.15 6.65 -16.90
N GLY A 271 10.32 5.85 -15.84
CA GLY A 271 10.02 6.26 -14.46
C GLY A 271 10.88 7.43 -13.97
N ALA A 272 12.16 7.49 -14.37
CA ALA A 272 13.05 8.59 -14.04
C ALA A 272 12.68 9.89 -14.75
N GLU A 273 12.29 9.82 -16.02
CA GLU A 273 11.86 10.97 -16.82
C GLU A 273 10.55 11.55 -16.30
N GLU A 274 9.58 10.70 -16.00
CA GLU A 274 8.32 11.12 -15.37
C GLU A 274 8.57 11.84 -14.06
N THR A 275 9.41 11.28 -13.19
CA THR A 275 9.80 11.91 -11.92
C THR A 275 10.43 13.29 -12.15
N ARG A 276 11.31 13.41 -13.15
CA ARG A 276 11.97 14.68 -13.49
C ARG A 276 10.96 15.74 -13.95
N LYS A 277 10.02 15.38 -14.83
CA LYS A 277 8.95 16.28 -15.29
C LYS A 277 8.12 16.82 -14.13
N ILE A 278 7.73 15.95 -13.19
CA ILE A 278 6.96 16.34 -12.01
C ILE A 278 7.75 17.30 -11.11
N MET A 279 9.02 17.02 -10.87
CA MET A 279 9.89 17.91 -10.06
C MET A 279 10.11 19.26 -10.73
N GLN A 280 10.28 19.31 -12.06
CA GLN A 280 10.41 20.56 -12.81
C GLN A 280 9.14 21.42 -12.70
N ALA A 281 7.96 20.82 -12.89
CA ALA A 281 6.67 21.51 -12.73
C ALA A 281 6.50 22.10 -11.31
N GLN A 282 6.96 21.39 -10.28
CA GLN A 282 6.97 21.89 -8.91
C GLN A 282 7.85 23.13 -8.74
N VAL A 283 9.06 23.12 -9.31
CA VAL A 283 10.02 24.24 -9.23
C VAL A 283 9.48 25.48 -9.95
N GLU A 284 8.89 25.30 -11.14
CA GLU A 284 8.31 26.39 -11.91
C GLU A 284 7.14 27.06 -11.20
N THR A 285 6.24 26.25 -10.61
CA THR A 285 5.10 26.74 -9.83
C THR A 285 5.57 27.52 -8.61
N ASN A 286 6.59 27.04 -7.90
CA ASN A 286 7.13 27.73 -6.73
C ASN A 286 7.82 29.06 -7.10
N LYS A 287 8.47 29.17 -8.27
CA LYS A 287 9.03 30.43 -8.76
C LYS A 287 7.93 31.44 -9.11
N GLY A 288 6.79 30.99 -9.65
CA GLY A 288 5.62 31.83 -9.97
C GLY A 288 4.89 32.35 -8.71
N SER A 289 4.90 31.59 -7.63
CA SER A 289 4.16 31.89 -6.38
C SER A 289 4.84 32.94 -5.48
N VAL A 290 6.08 33.30 -5.74
CA VAL A 290 6.81 34.33 -4.95
C VAL A 290 6.29 35.77 -5.19
N LYS A 291 5.34 35.95 -6.13
CA LYS A 291 4.78 37.28 -6.49
C LYS A 291 3.40 37.60 -5.90
N ALA A 292 2.79 36.74 -5.05
CA ALA A 292 1.52 37.07 -4.40
C ALA A 292 1.50 36.64 -2.92
N PRO A 293 1.04 37.51 -1.98
CA PRO A 293 0.93 37.11 -0.57
C PRO A 293 -0.23 36.12 -0.44
N VAL A 294 0.07 34.92 0.04
CA VAL A 294 -0.90 33.83 0.28
C VAL A 294 -1.79 34.21 1.46
N LYS A 295 -3.09 34.42 1.23
CA LYS A 295 -4.11 34.39 2.28
C LYS A 295 -4.13 32.99 2.90
N ALA A 296 -4.07 32.94 4.23
CA ALA A 296 -4.06 31.69 5.00
C ALA A 296 -5.26 30.78 4.67
N PRO A 297 -5.09 29.45 4.62
CA PRO A 297 -6.17 28.52 4.37
C PRO A 297 -7.13 28.49 5.57
N VAL A 298 -8.43 28.56 5.26
CA VAL A 298 -9.54 28.40 6.20
C VAL A 298 -9.45 27.02 6.85
N LYS A 299 -9.37 27.01 8.20
CA LYS A 299 -9.40 25.79 9.00
C LYS A 299 -10.75 25.09 8.82
N ALA A 300 -10.74 23.84 8.36
CA ALA A 300 -11.89 22.94 8.46
C ALA A 300 -12.16 22.59 9.94
N PRO A 301 -13.43 22.46 10.38
CA PRO A 301 -13.73 22.19 11.77
C PRO A 301 -13.34 20.77 12.15
N LEU A 302 -12.46 20.65 13.14
CA LEU A 302 -12.15 19.41 13.84
C LEU A 302 -13.37 19.01 14.69
N ALA A 303 -13.96 17.86 14.38
CA ALA A 303 -14.94 17.22 15.26
C ALA A 303 -14.21 16.71 16.51
N SER A 304 -14.43 17.40 17.64
CA SER A 304 -13.91 17.01 18.96
C SER A 304 -14.77 15.87 19.53
N GLY A 305 -14.33 14.63 19.34
CA GLY A 305 -14.86 13.47 20.05
C GLY A 305 -14.00 13.14 21.27
N HIS A 306 -14.35 13.67 22.46
CA HIS A 306 -13.78 13.24 23.72
C HIS A 306 -14.31 11.87 24.08
N SER A 307 -13.48 10.83 23.93
CA SER A 307 -13.73 9.50 24.49
C SER A 307 -13.16 9.44 25.91
N LYS A 308 -14.02 9.45 26.91
CA LYS A 308 -13.66 9.19 28.32
C LYS A 308 -13.22 7.72 28.47
N ILE A 309 -11.99 7.51 28.88
CA ILE A 309 -11.48 6.22 29.32
C ILE A 309 -11.99 5.97 30.75
N THR A 310 -12.91 5.03 30.90
CA THR A 310 -13.34 4.52 32.21
C THR A 310 -12.31 3.50 32.69
N LYS A 311 -11.65 3.79 33.83
CA LYS A 311 -10.79 2.85 34.56
C LYS A 311 -11.66 1.74 35.16
N MET A 312 -11.32 0.49 34.90
CA MET A 312 -11.81 -0.66 35.68
C MET A 312 -11.04 -0.81 36.99
N PRO A 313 -11.72 -1.20 38.12
CA PRO A 313 -11.09 -1.39 39.40
C PRO A 313 -10.31 -2.71 39.46
N GLY A 314 -9.20 -2.67 40.18
CA GLY A 314 -8.28 -3.78 40.37
C GLY A 314 -8.89 -4.97 41.13
N THR A 315 -8.40 -6.15 40.77
CA THR A 315 -8.51 -7.37 41.57
C THR A 315 -7.29 -7.49 42.47
N THR A 316 -7.58 -7.57 43.76
CA THR A 316 -6.64 -7.82 44.84
C THR A 316 -6.08 -9.23 44.78
N ASP A 317 -4.77 -9.32 45.00
CA ASP A 317 -4.05 -10.53 45.41
C ASP A 317 -4.69 -11.23 46.63
N GLN A 318 -4.78 -12.54 46.56
CA GLN A 318 -4.62 -13.39 47.76
C GLN A 318 -4.12 -14.79 47.37
N SER A 319 -3.02 -15.14 48.03
CA SER A 319 -2.39 -16.43 48.32
C SER A 319 -1.79 -17.22 47.16
#